data_e3ebabb74c2d58cd96272675ab371a8b
#
_entry.id   e3ebabb74c2d58cd96272675ab371a8b
#
_cell.length_a   1.000
_cell.length_b   1.000
_cell.length_c   1.000
_cell.angle_alpha   90.00
_cell.angle_beta   90.00
_cell.angle_gamma   90.00
#
_symmetry.space_group_name_H-M   'P 1'
#
loop_
_entity.id
_entity.type
_entity.pdbx_description
1 polymer ?
#
loop_
_entity_poly.entity_id
_entity_poly.type
_entity_poly.pdbx_seq_one_letter_code
_entity_poly.pdbx_strand_id
1 'polypeptide(L)'
;VTADAPAGRDARDVARRLDEVADALRSHNIEAIVVGDGEEARAIVLGLIPEGAEVHSGKSKTLEDTGLYTELVESGRYEALRPRMAAMDRATQGREIRKLSAAPDFMLGSVAAITADGTLV
;
A
#
# COMPACT_ATOMS: atom_id res chain seq x y z
N VAL A 1 6.91 -0.98 -5.51
CA VAL A 1 6.72 -1.71 -6.76
C VAL A 1 7.87 -2.67 -6.92
N THR A 2 7.63 -3.94 -6.68
CA THR A 2 8.55 -4.98 -7.12
C THR A 2 8.35 -5.14 -8.62
N ALA A 3 9.25 -4.58 -9.41
CA ALA A 3 9.28 -4.84 -10.82
C ALA A 3 9.76 -6.28 -11.02
N ASP A 4 8.86 -7.16 -11.40
CA ASP A 4 9.24 -8.41 -12.06
C ASP A 4 9.80 -8.00 -13.43
N ALA A 5 11.11 -7.79 -13.47
CA ALA A 5 11.79 -7.35 -14.69
C ALA A 5 11.74 -8.50 -15.69
N PRO A 6 11.22 -8.32 -16.90
CA PRO A 6 11.34 -9.32 -17.93
C PRO A 6 12.82 -9.61 -18.17
N ALA A 7 13.17 -10.89 -18.24
CA ALA A 7 14.53 -11.36 -18.47
C ALA A 7 15.18 -10.60 -19.65
N GLY A 8 16.26 -9.85 -19.40
CA GLY A 8 17.03 -9.12 -20.40
C GLY A 8 17.11 -7.60 -20.27
N ARG A 9 16.48 -6.98 -19.24
CA ARG A 9 16.69 -5.56 -18.97
C ARG A 9 17.80 -5.38 -17.94
N ASP A 10 18.77 -4.50 -18.27
CA ASP A 10 19.82 -4.09 -17.33
C ASP A 10 19.19 -3.46 -16.08
N ALA A 11 19.68 -3.83 -14.88
CA ALA A 11 19.23 -3.28 -13.61
C ALA A 11 19.33 -1.75 -13.56
N ARG A 12 20.30 -1.15 -14.26
CA ARG A 12 20.46 0.30 -14.40
C ARG A 12 19.32 0.94 -15.18
N ASP A 13 18.80 0.27 -16.20
CA ASP A 13 17.66 0.77 -16.98
C ASP A 13 16.38 0.76 -16.16
N VAL A 14 16.15 -0.28 -15.36
CA VAL A 14 15.03 -0.36 -14.40
C VAL A 14 15.12 0.76 -13.37
N ALA A 15 16.29 0.97 -12.74
CA ALA A 15 16.50 2.02 -11.76
C ALA A 15 16.22 3.42 -12.34
N ARG A 16 16.71 3.71 -13.55
CA ARG A 16 16.45 4.97 -14.24
C ARG A 16 14.96 5.20 -14.50
N ARG A 17 14.25 4.17 -14.94
CA ARG A 17 12.80 4.26 -15.20
C ARG A 17 12.00 4.48 -13.93
N LEU A 18 12.39 3.85 -12.82
CA LEU A 18 11.75 4.08 -11.52
C LEU A 18 11.96 5.52 -11.05
N ASP A 19 13.14 6.09 -11.23
CA ASP A 19 13.42 7.48 -10.89
C ASP A 19 12.60 8.46 -11.74
N GLU A 20 12.49 8.21 -13.05
CA GLU A 20 11.66 9.02 -13.95
C GLU A 20 10.18 8.99 -13.55
N VAL A 21 9.64 7.82 -13.20
CA VAL A 21 8.25 7.67 -12.73
C VAL A 21 8.07 8.34 -11.38
N ALA A 22 9.02 8.21 -10.46
CA ALA A 22 8.97 8.88 -9.17
C ALA A 22 8.93 10.40 -9.32
N ASP A 23 9.74 10.97 -10.20
CA ASP A 23 9.74 12.41 -10.49
C ASP A 23 8.40 12.86 -11.10
N ALA A 24 7.82 12.06 -11.99
CA ALA A 24 6.50 12.33 -12.56
C ALA A 24 5.40 12.33 -11.48
N LEU A 25 5.41 11.38 -10.56
CA LEU A 25 4.48 11.34 -9.43
C LEU A 25 4.62 12.56 -8.52
N ARG A 26 5.86 12.96 -8.20
CA ARG A 26 6.13 14.15 -7.40
C ARG A 26 5.61 15.42 -8.05
N SER A 27 5.67 15.51 -9.38
CA SER A 27 5.09 16.64 -10.13
C SER A 27 3.57 16.74 -10.00
N HIS A 28 2.90 15.63 -9.66
CA HIS A 28 1.47 15.55 -9.39
C HIS A 28 1.12 15.65 -7.89
N ASN A 29 2.03 16.15 -7.05
CA ASN A 29 1.87 16.23 -5.59
C ASN A 29 1.71 14.88 -4.90
N ILE A 30 2.26 13.82 -5.46
CA ILE A 30 2.32 12.50 -4.84
C ILE A 30 3.74 12.28 -4.34
N GLU A 31 3.89 12.06 -3.05
CA GLU A 31 5.18 11.67 -2.49
C GLU A 31 5.56 10.27 -3.03
N ALA A 32 6.72 10.16 -3.62
CA ALA A 32 7.20 8.90 -4.20
C ALA A 32 8.54 8.52 -3.59
N ILE A 33 8.62 7.29 -3.09
CA ILE A 33 9.82 6.71 -2.51
C ILE A 33 10.18 5.47 -3.31
N VAL A 34 11.37 5.48 -3.92
CA VAL A 34 11.89 4.31 -4.64
C VAL A 34 12.66 3.43 -3.67
N VAL A 35 12.36 2.14 -3.67
CA VAL A 35 12.98 1.16 -2.79
C VAL A 35 13.59 0.01 -3.60
N GLY A 36 14.57 -0.67 -3.01
CA GLY A 36 15.27 -1.78 -3.65
C GLY A 36 14.48 -3.10 -3.67
N ASP A 37 13.67 -3.33 -2.65
CA ASP A 37 12.91 -4.56 -2.47
C ASP A 37 11.69 -4.38 -1.56
N GLY A 38 10.93 -5.46 -1.37
CA GLY A 38 9.72 -5.45 -0.54
C GLY A 38 10.01 -5.33 0.95
N GLU A 39 11.17 -5.76 1.43
CA GLU A 39 11.57 -5.65 2.82
C GLU A 39 11.85 -4.19 3.20
N GLU A 40 12.53 -3.45 2.34
CA GLU A 40 12.75 -2.02 2.51
C GLU A 40 11.42 -1.25 2.47
N ALA A 41 10.53 -1.59 1.51
CA ALA A 41 9.20 -1.02 1.44
C ALA A 41 8.40 -1.24 2.73
N ARG A 42 8.45 -2.47 3.27
CA ARG A 42 7.78 -2.82 4.53
C ARG A 42 8.30 -1.97 5.69
N ALA A 43 9.60 -1.84 5.83
CA ALA A 43 10.22 -1.07 6.91
C ALA A 43 9.81 0.41 6.85
N ILE A 44 9.78 1.00 5.67
CA ILE A 44 9.38 2.40 5.46
C ILE A 44 7.91 2.59 5.82
N VAL A 45 7.02 1.73 5.33
CA VAL A 45 5.57 1.84 5.59
C VAL A 45 5.29 1.70 7.08
N LEU A 46 5.88 0.73 7.76
CA LEU A 46 5.71 0.54 9.21
C LEU A 46 6.26 1.73 10.02
N GLY A 47 7.29 2.40 9.52
CA GLY A 47 7.81 3.62 10.13
C GLY A 47 6.88 4.83 9.98
N LEU A 48 5.99 4.84 9.00
CA LEU A 48 5.02 5.92 8.76
C LEU A 48 3.72 5.76 9.57
N ILE A 49 3.38 4.56 9.99
CA ILE A 49 2.12 4.25 10.67
C ILE A 49 2.38 4.11 12.17
N PRO A 50 1.84 5.01 13.03
CA PRO A 50 2.02 4.89 14.47
C PRO A 50 1.21 3.71 15.04
N GLU A 51 1.68 3.14 16.14
CA GLU A 51 0.94 2.11 16.88
C GLU A 51 -0.43 2.64 17.32
N GLY A 52 -1.43 1.79 17.28
CA GLY A 52 -2.80 2.13 17.63
C GLY A 52 -3.59 2.85 16.52
N ALA A 53 -2.96 3.19 15.40
CA ALA A 53 -3.66 3.82 14.28
C ALA A 53 -4.71 2.88 13.67
N GLU A 54 -5.83 3.46 13.23
CA GLU A 54 -6.83 2.76 12.43
C GLU A 54 -6.31 2.59 10.99
N VAL A 55 -6.16 1.34 10.57
CA VAL A 55 -5.63 1.01 9.24
C VAL A 55 -6.66 0.23 8.43
N HIS A 56 -7.02 0.76 7.27
CA HIS A 56 -7.81 0.05 6.28
C HIS A 56 -6.92 -0.41 5.13
N SER A 57 -6.93 -1.70 4.83
CA SER A 57 -6.18 -2.28 3.71
C SER A 57 -7.13 -2.86 2.68
N GLY A 58 -6.92 -2.52 1.41
CA GLY A 58 -7.54 -3.21 0.30
C GLY A 58 -6.99 -4.64 0.15
N LYS A 59 -7.65 -5.45 -0.68
CA LYS A 59 -7.07 -6.73 -1.09
C LYS A 59 -5.91 -6.44 -2.04
N SER A 60 -4.70 -6.78 -1.64
CA SER A 60 -3.48 -6.47 -2.39
C SER A 60 -2.45 -7.58 -2.23
N LYS A 61 -2.06 -8.15 -3.36
CA LYS A 61 -0.98 -9.14 -3.39
C LYS A 61 0.35 -8.54 -2.91
N THR A 62 0.62 -7.29 -3.23
CA THR A 62 1.83 -6.60 -2.78
C THR A 62 1.89 -6.51 -1.26
N LEU A 63 0.78 -6.19 -0.60
CA LEU A 63 0.73 -6.15 0.87
C LEU A 63 0.93 -7.54 1.49
N GLU A 64 0.43 -8.59 0.85
CA GLU A 64 0.64 -9.98 1.28
C GLU A 64 2.11 -10.40 1.08
N ASP A 65 2.66 -10.20 -0.11
CA ASP A 65 4.01 -10.64 -0.48
C ASP A 65 5.12 -9.92 0.32
N THR A 66 4.91 -8.65 0.70
CA THR A 66 5.83 -7.89 1.53
C THR A 66 5.71 -8.19 3.03
N GLY A 67 4.70 -8.96 3.44
CA GLY A 67 4.39 -9.22 4.84
C GLY A 67 3.72 -8.05 5.57
N LEU A 68 3.40 -6.97 4.88
CA LEU A 68 2.70 -5.81 5.46
C LEU A 68 1.30 -6.18 5.94
N TYR A 69 0.56 -6.96 5.17
CA TYR A 69 -0.78 -7.38 5.57
C TYR A 69 -0.76 -8.13 6.90
N THR A 70 0.12 -9.12 7.04
CA THR A 70 0.29 -9.88 8.28
C THR A 70 0.65 -8.99 9.46
N GLU A 71 1.59 -8.07 9.27
CA GLU A 71 2.02 -7.16 10.33
C GLU A 71 0.90 -6.22 10.78
N LEU A 72 0.16 -5.64 9.83
CA LEU A 72 -0.92 -4.70 10.13
C LEU A 72 -2.14 -5.37 10.76
N VAL A 73 -2.45 -6.60 10.39
CA VAL A 73 -3.66 -7.31 10.81
C VAL A 73 -3.42 -8.22 12.01
N GLU A 74 -2.29 -8.91 12.07
CA GLU A 74 -2.04 -9.99 13.04
C GLU A 74 -1.13 -9.59 14.20
N SER A 75 -0.36 -8.50 14.10
CA SER A 75 0.57 -8.09 15.15
C SER A 75 -0.10 -7.58 16.43
N GLY A 76 -1.33 -7.11 16.35
CA GLY A 76 -2.05 -6.48 17.45
C GLY A 76 -1.60 -5.04 17.77
N ARG A 77 -0.65 -4.48 17.02
CA ARG A 77 -0.16 -3.10 17.22
C ARG A 77 -1.04 -2.03 16.57
N TYR A 78 -1.90 -2.42 15.65
CA TYR A 78 -2.75 -1.53 14.86
C TYR A 78 -4.22 -1.91 14.98
N GLU A 79 -5.12 -0.94 14.81
CA GLU A 79 -6.55 -1.17 14.66
C GLU A 79 -6.87 -1.53 13.20
N ALA A 80 -6.79 -2.82 12.87
CA ALA A 80 -7.07 -3.32 11.52
C ALA A 80 -8.59 -3.32 11.26
N LEU A 81 -9.06 -2.45 10.38
CA LEU A 81 -10.48 -2.27 10.12
C LEU A 81 -11.09 -3.38 9.26
N ARG A 82 -10.32 -3.96 8.34
CA ARG A 82 -10.84 -4.97 7.41
C ARG A 82 -11.36 -6.23 8.13
N PRO A 83 -10.62 -6.89 9.04
CA PRO A 83 -11.16 -8.02 9.80
C PRO A 83 -12.35 -7.62 10.68
N ARG A 84 -12.29 -6.44 11.28
CA ARG A 84 -13.38 -5.91 12.10
C ARG A 84 -14.67 -5.74 11.30
N MET A 85 -14.60 -5.13 10.13
CA MET A 85 -15.76 -4.99 9.23
C MET A 85 -16.26 -6.32 8.69
N ALA A 86 -15.36 -7.28 8.43
CA ALA A 86 -15.73 -8.61 7.96
C ALA A 86 -16.55 -9.40 9.01
N ALA A 87 -16.33 -9.14 10.30
CA ALA A 87 -17.06 -9.74 11.41
C ALA A 87 -18.42 -9.08 11.67
N MET A 88 -18.70 -7.92 11.05
CA MET A 88 -19.96 -7.19 11.23
C MET A 88 -21.04 -7.69 10.27
N ASP A 89 -22.29 -7.62 10.73
CA ASP A 89 -23.46 -7.95 9.92
C ASP A 89 -23.81 -6.80 8.96
N ARG A 90 -23.64 -7.04 7.67
CA ARG A 90 -23.96 -6.05 6.63
C ARG A 90 -25.44 -5.69 6.56
N ALA A 91 -26.34 -6.57 6.96
CA ALA A 91 -27.79 -6.34 6.92
C ALA A 91 -28.23 -5.36 8.03
N THR A 92 -27.61 -5.44 9.21
CA THR A 92 -28.01 -4.64 10.40
C THR A 92 -27.02 -3.55 10.75
N GLN A 93 -25.74 -3.68 10.36
CA GLN A 93 -24.64 -2.78 10.73
C GLN A 93 -24.03 -2.06 9.52
N GLY A 94 -24.77 -1.92 8.42
CA GLY A 94 -24.29 -1.31 7.19
C GLY A 94 -23.83 0.15 7.37
N ARG A 95 -24.49 0.90 8.27
CA ARG A 95 -24.10 2.28 8.58
C ARG A 95 -22.75 2.34 9.30
N GLU A 96 -22.56 1.49 10.29
CA GLU A 96 -21.32 1.41 11.08
C GLU A 96 -20.14 0.99 10.19
N ILE A 97 -20.36 0.02 9.29
CA ILE A 97 -19.35 -0.40 8.31
C ILE A 97 -18.94 0.77 7.41
N ARG A 98 -19.91 1.53 6.88
CA ARG A 98 -19.60 2.70 6.06
C ARG A 98 -18.82 3.76 6.83
N LYS A 99 -19.15 4.02 8.08
CA LYS A 99 -18.43 4.97 8.92
C LYS A 99 -16.99 4.55 9.16
N LEU A 100 -16.76 3.28 9.48
CA LEU A 100 -15.42 2.73 9.68
C LEU A 100 -14.55 2.82 8.43
N SER A 101 -15.13 2.55 7.25
CA SER A 101 -14.41 2.58 5.99
C SER A 101 -14.20 3.97 5.41
N ALA A 102 -14.96 4.97 5.89
CA ALA A 102 -14.95 6.31 5.29
C ALA A 102 -13.77 7.18 5.73
N ALA A 103 -13.24 6.98 6.93
CA ALA A 103 -12.23 7.85 7.51
C ALA A 103 -11.22 7.10 8.41
N PRO A 104 -10.53 6.08 7.92
CA PRO A 104 -9.42 5.48 8.65
C PRO A 104 -8.26 6.47 8.77
N ASP A 105 -7.40 6.32 9.77
CA ASP A 105 -6.19 7.12 9.87
C ASP A 105 -5.24 6.87 8.69
N PHE A 106 -5.16 5.62 8.24
CA PHE A 106 -4.36 5.18 7.08
C PHE A 106 -5.13 4.22 6.21
N MET A 107 -5.03 4.41 4.90
CA MET A 107 -5.54 3.49 3.90
C MET A 107 -4.38 3.00 3.05
N LEU A 108 -4.23 1.68 2.94
CA LEU A 108 -3.19 1.05 2.13
C LEU A 108 -3.82 0.25 0.99
N GLY A 109 -3.18 0.34 -0.14
CA GLY A 109 -3.59 -0.42 -1.32
C GLY A 109 -2.43 -0.55 -2.29
N SER A 110 -2.71 -1.13 -3.42
CA SER A 110 -1.80 -1.17 -4.57
C SER A 110 -2.52 -0.70 -5.81
N VAL A 111 -1.76 -0.25 -6.78
CA VAL A 111 -2.25 0.12 -8.10
C VAL A 111 -1.85 -0.95 -9.10
N ALA A 112 -2.65 -1.16 -10.14
CA ALA A 112 -2.37 -2.17 -11.15
C ALA A 112 -1.16 -1.81 -12.01
N ALA A 113 -0.99 -0.51 -12.31
CA ALA A 113 0.12 0.01 -13.07
C ALA A 113 0.36 1.49 -12.78
N ILE A 114 1.55 1.97 -13.12
CA ILE A 114 1.89 3.39 -13.13
C ILE A 114 2.46 3.70 -14.51
N THR A 115 1.91 4.68 -15.18
CA THR A 115 2.43 5.12 -16.49
C THR A 115 3.70 5.97 -16.32
N ALA A 116 4.45 6.15 -17.41
CA ALA A 116 5.69 6.93 -17.39
C ALA A 116 5.48 8.41 -17.02
N ASP A 117 4.29 8.95 -17.28
CA ASP A 117 3.92 10.31 -16.90
C ASP A 117 3.35 10.46 -15.49
N GLY A 118 3.35 9.37 -14.70
CA GLY A 118 2.91 9.38 -13.31
C GLY A 118 1.40 9.24 -13.10
N THR A 119 0.68 8.65 -14.05
CA THR A 119 -0.74 8.32 -13.87
C THR A 119 -0.87 6.96 -13.17
N LEU A 120 -1.68 6.90 -12.13
CA LEU A 120 -2.02 5.66 -11.41
C LEU A 120 -3.20 4.97 -12.11
N VAL A 121 -3.09 3.64 -12.32
CA VAL A 121 -4.10 2.82 -13.00
C VAL A 121 -4.62 1.75 -12.06
#